data_53d7bd4d541540fe423dfdc23235b27d
#
_entry.id   53d7bd4d541540fe423dfdc23235b27d
#
_cell.length_a   1.000
_cell.length_b   1.000
_cell.length_c   1.000
_cell.angle_alpha   90.00
_cell.angle_beta   90.00
_cell.angle_gamma   90.00
#
_symmetry.space_group_name_H-M   'P 1'
#
loop_
_entity.id
_entity.type
_entity.pdbx_description
1 polymer ?
#
loop_
_entity_poly.entity_id
_entity_poly.type
_entity_poly.pdbx_seq_one_letter_code
_entity_poly.pdbx_strand_id
1 'polypeptide(L)'
;MRRVPIVSTVIVNAAVLTMIGLGVWQLERLQWKQNLLAHYTAAIRNPAEVPFPAANQSAVEAVLFRRASLDCQSISGQWNSISGRNDKGEAGYVHLAKCALPGGGNAWVQAGWTQGPKHPDWAGGKVSGLIAPYIGGTARLIASPPAPGFAASSRPDPNDIPNNHLAYAVQWFFFAGVALVIYALALRKRWRERS
;
A
#
# COMPACT_ATOMS: atom_id res chain seq x y z
N MET A 1 -38.60 -42.12 -7.20
CA MET A 1 -37.38 -41.39 -7.68
C MET A 1 -37.20 -40.09 -6.94
N ARG A 2 -36.07 -39.86 -6.29
CA ARG A 2 -35.74 -38.62 -5.56
C ARG A 2 -35.47 -37.49 -6.57
N ARG A 3 -36.43 -36.57 -6.80
CA ARG A 3 -36.28 -35.46 -7.75
C ARG A 3 -35.49 -34.32 -7.12
N VAL A 4 -34.37 -33.96 -7.74
CA VAL A 4 -33.56 -32.79 -7.37
C VAL A 4 -34.21 -31.53 -7.96
N PRO A 5 -34.34 -30.41 -7.21
CA PRO A 5 -34.90 -29.17 -7.73
C PRO A 5 -33.86 -28.47 -8.63
N ILE A 6 -33.99 -28.64 -9.93
CA ILE A 6 -32.98 -28.19 -10.92
C ILE A 6 -32.61 -26.74 -10.77
N VAL A 7 -33.60 -25.82 -10.68
CA VAL A 7 -33.35 -24.37 -10.57
C VAL A 7 -32.52 -24.03 -9.33
N SER A 8 -32.93 -24.54 -8.15
CA SER A 8 -32.19 -24.30 -6.91
C SER A 8 -30.78 -24.89 -6.95
N THR A 9 -30.62 -26.07 -7.57
CA THR A 9 -29.30 -26.70 -7.75
C THR A 9 -28.39 -25.85 -8.61
N VAL A 10 -28.89 -25.34 -9.74
CA VAL A 10 -28.10 -24.47 -10.65
C VAL A 10 -27.67 -23.19 -9.92
N ILE A 11 -28.61 -22.54 -9.20
CA ILE A 11 -28.31 -21.31 -8.46
C ILE A 11 -27.22 -21.55 -7.40
N VAL A 12 -27.36 -22.60 -6.58
CA VAL A 12 -26.39 -22.91 -5.53
C VAL A 12 -25.03 -23.26 -6.11
N ASN A 13 -24.98 -24.09 -7.17
CA ASN A 13 -23.71 -24.40 -7.82
C ASN A 13 -23.05 -23.15 -8.42
N ALA A 14 -23.81 -22.28 -9.08
CA ALA A 14 -23.27 -21.04 -9.61
C ALA A 14 -22.70 -20.16 -8.49
N ALA A 15 -23.41 -20.00 -7.37
CA ALA A 15 -22.91 -19.24 -6.22
C ALA A 15 -21.63 -19.86 -5.62
N VAL A 16 -21.60 -21.19 -5.44
CA VAL A 16 -20.42 -21.90 -4.91
C VAL A 16 -19.23 -21.75 -5.84
N LEU A 17 -19.40 -21.94 -7.14
CA LEU A 17 -18.33 -21.75 -8.12
C LEU A 17 -17.80 -20.32 -8.13
N THR A 18 -18.68 -19.34 -8.01
CA THR A 18 -18.27 -17.93 -7.91
C THR A 18 -17.44 -17.70 -6.65
N MET A 19 -17.87 -18.19 -5.49
CA MET A 19 -17.11 -18.05 -4.23
C MET A 19 -15.75 -18.75 -4.29
N ILE A 20 -15.68 -19.94 -4.89
CA ILE A 20 -14.40 -20.64 -5.11
C ILE A 20 -13.49 -19.81 -6.03
N GLY A 21 -14.03 -19.29 -7.15
CA GLY A 21 -13.28 -18.45 -8.08
C GLY A 21 -12.73 -17.18 -7.40
N LEU A 22 -13.53 -16.52 -6.55
CA LEU A 22 -13.09 -15.39 -5.75
C LEU A 22 -12.01 -15.76 -4.72
N GLY A 23 -12.13 -16.94 -4.10
CA GLY A 23 -11.11 -17.47 -3.20
C GLY A 23 -9.77 -17.68 -3.91
N VAL A 24 -9.77 -18.30 -5.09
CA VAL A 24 -8.57 -18.52 -5.90
C VAL A 24 -7.96 -17.19 -6.34
N TRP A 25 -8.78 -16.25 -6.83
CA TRP A 25 -8.31 -14.91 -7.21
C TRP A 25 -7.64 -14.18 -6.03
N GLN A 26 -8.17 -14.33 -4.81
CA GLN A 26 -7.54 -13.73 -3.62
C GLN A 26 -6.16 -14.36 -3.33
N LEU A 27 -5.97 -15.67 -3.56
CA LEU A 27 -4.67 -16.32 -3.40
C LEU A 27 -3.64 -15.83 -4.45
N GLU A 28 -4.06 -15.66 -5.69
CA GLU A 28 -3.20 -15.09 -6.74
C GLU A 28 -2.80 -13.64 -6.39
N ARG A 29 -3.76 -12.86 -5.89
CA ARG A 29 -3.50 -11.48 -5.45
C ARG A 29 -2.57 -11.42 -4.24
N LEU A 30 -2.68 -12.39 -3.32
CA LEU A 30 -1.76 -12.56 -2.19
C LEU A 30 -0.32 -12.75 -2.67
N GLN A 31 -0.09 -13.68 -3.59
CA GLN A 31 1.24 -13.99 -4.13
C GLN A 31 1.83 -12.77 -4.87
N TRP A 32 1.04 -12.13 -5.72
CA TRP A 32 1.48 -10.91 -6.39
C TRP A 32 1.91 -9.83 -5.38
N LYS A 33 1.14 -9.62 -4.31
CA LYS A 33 1.44 -8.63 -3.27
C LYS A 33 2.71 -9.00 -2.49
N GLN A 34 2.89 -10.28 -2.16
CA GLN A 34 4.10 -10.76 -1.48
C GLN A 34 5.36 -10.53 -2.31
N ASN A 35 5.31 -10.80 -3.61
CA ASN A 35 6.41 -10.53 -4.53
C ASN A 35 6.74 -9.03 -4.60
N LEU A 36 5.72 -8.17 -4.65
CA LEU A 36 5.89 -6.71 -4.62
C LEU A 36 6.56 -6.24 -3.33
N LEU A 37 6.12 -6.74 -2.17
CA LEU A 37 6.71 -6.41 -0.87
C LEU A 37 8.16 -6.90 -0.74
N ALA A 38 8.46 -8.08 -1.27
CA ALA A 38 9.83 -8.60 -1.31
C ALA A 38 10.73 -7.71 -2.18
N HIS A 39 10.23 -7.25 -3.33
CA HIS A 39 10.95 -6.29 -4.19
C HIS A 39 11.24 -4.98 -3.46
N TYR A 40 10.27 -4.40 -2.76
CA TYR A 40 10.45 -3.17 -1.98
C TYR A 40 11.42 -3.35 -0.81
N THR A 41 11.37 -4.49 -0.14
CA THR A 41 12.31 -4.83 0.95
C THR A 41 13.75 -4.94 0.43
N ALA A 42 13.94 -5.53 -0.74
CA ALA A 42 15.24 -5.58 -1.40
C ALA A 42 15.71 -4.18 -1.84
N ALA A 43 14.80 -3.34 -2.34
CA ALA A 43 15.09 -1.97 -2.75
C ALA A 43 15.63 -1.11 -1.59
N ILE A 44 15.02 -1.18 -0.40
CA ILE A 44 15.48 -0.45 0.79
C ILE A 44 16.91 -0.84 1.20
N ARG A 45 17.26 -2.11 1.05
CA ARG A 45 18.60 -2.63 1.41
C ARG A 45 19.67 -2.26 0.41
N ASN A 46 19.31 -1.88 -0.80
CA ASN A 46 20.27 -1.51 -1.84
C ASN A 46 20.85 -0.11 -1.55
N PRO A 47 22.15 0.04 -1.32
CA PRO A 47 22.78 1.31 -1.00
C PRO A 47 22.93 2.23 -2.22
N ALA A 48 22.86 1.69 -3.45
CA ALA A 48 23.05 2.48 -4.67
C ALA A 48 21.91 3.50 -4.84
N GLU A 49 22.28 4.73 -5.13
CA GLU A 49 21.32 5.79 -5.44
C GLU A 49 20.79 5.67 -6.86
N VAL A 50 19.55 6.11 -7.04
CA VAL A 50 18.90 6.24 -8.34
C VAL A 50 18.46 7.69 -8.54
N PRO A 51 18.29 8.16 -9.79
CA PRO A 51 17.69 9.45 -10.06
C PRO A 51 16.29 9.55 -9.44
N PHE A 52 15.94 10.73 -8.91
CA PHE A 52 14.58 10.98 -8.43
C PHE A 52 13.61 10.89 -9.62
N PRO A 53 12.50 10.17 -9.53
CA PRO A 53 11.65 9.84 -10.67
C PRO A 53 10.89 11.06 -11.20
N ALA A 54 10.58 11.04 -12.49
CA ALA A 54 9.59 11.95 -13.06
C ALA A 54 8.21 11.74 -12.42
N ALA A 55 7.36 12.76 -12.46
CA ALA A 55 6.02 12.74 -11.85
C ALA A 55 5.02 11.92 -12.68
N ASN A 56 5.33 10.64 -12.89
CA ASN A 56 4.40 9.65 -13.47
C ASN A 56 4.47 8.33 -12.70
N GLN A 57 3.34 7.66 -12.61
CA GLN A 57 3.16 6.49 -11.75
C GLN A 57 4.15 5.36 -12.05
N SER A 58 4.39 5.03 -13.31
CA SER A 58 5.27 3.92 -13.67
C SER A 58 6.74 4.19 -13.32
N ALA A 59 7.22 5.41 -13.53
CA ALA A 59 8.56 5.81 -13.13
C ALA A 59 8.74 5.80 -11.61
N VAL A 60 7.71 6.21 -10.87
CA VAL A 60 7.70 6.18 -9.40
C VAL A 60 7.73 4.74 -8.89
N GLU A 61 6.84 3.87 -9.38
CA GLU A 61 6.76 2.47 -8.94
C GLU A 61 8.06 1.70 -9.16
N ALA A 62 8.78 1.98 -10.25
CA ALA A 62 10.05 1.33 -10.57
C ALA A 62 11.17 1.62 -9.55
N VAL A 63 11.10 2.74 -8.82
CA VAL A 63 12.17 3.19 -7.92
C VAL A 63 11.70 3.39 -6.47
N LEU A 64 10.49 2.97 -6.12
CA LEU A 64 10.01 3.05 -4.74
C LEU A 64 10.98 2.37 -3.77
N PHE A 65 11.16 2.99 -2.62
CA PHE A 65 12.04 2.54 -1.53
C PHE A 65 13.54 2.49 -1.88
N ARG A 66 13.95 3.00 -3.06
CA ARG A 66 15.35 3.20 -3.41
C ARG A 66 15.87 4.50 -2.80
N ARG A 67 17.19 4.56 -2.62
CA ARG A 67 17.87 5.80 -2.24
C ARG A 67 17.95 6.74 -3.43
N ALA A 68 17.77 8.03 -3.16
CA ALA A 68 18.00 9.11 -4.12
C ALA A 68 18.55 10.34 -3.41
N SER A 69 19.17 11.20 -4.17
CA SER A 69 19.53 12.55 -3.74
C SER A 69 18.98 13.57 -4.74
N LEU A 70 18.68 14.75 -4.26
CA LEU A 70 18.28 15.89 -5.08
C LEU A 70 18.80 17.19 -4.47
N ASP A 71 18.90 18.21 -5.31
CA ASP A 71 19.23 19.58 -4.89
C ASP A 71 17.96 20.43 -4.90
N CYS A 72 17.49 20.78 -3.70
CA CYS A 72 16.36 21.68 -3.50
C CYS A 72 16.85 23.12 -3.61
N GLN A 73 16.82 23.72 -4.81
CA GLN A 73 17.32 25.08 -5.03
C GLN A 73 16.54 26.15 -4.26
N SER A 74 15.23 25.95 -4.14
CA SER A 74 14.35 26.80 -3.36
C SER A 74 13.05 26.09 -3.04
N ILE A 75 12.37 26.55 -2.01
CA ILE A 75 11.03 26.07 -1.66
C ILE A 75 10.00 26.95 -2.35
N SER A 76 9.14 26.35 -3.17
CA SER A 76 8.13 27.07 -3.98
C SER A 76 6.92 27.54 -3.15
N GLY A 77 7.14 27.95 -1.90
CA GLY A 77 6.15 28.51 -1.00
C GLY A 77 5.09 27.55 -0.46
N GLN A 78 5.10 26.28 -0.88
CA GLN A 78 4.14 25.28 -0.42
C GLN A 78 4.77 24.32 0.60
N TRP A 79 4.25 24.38 1.82
CA TRP A 79 4.47 23.39 2.85
C TRP A 79 3.20 22.59 3.09
N ASN A 80 3.35 21.31 3.32
CA ASN A 80 2.27 20.44 3.73
C ASN A 80 2.67 19.72 5.01
N SER A 81 1.95 19.98 6.10
CA SER A 81 2.18 19.35 7.40
C SER A 81 1.09 18.31 7.63
N ILE A 82 1.47 17.04 7.68
CA ILE A 82 0.55 15.92 7.88
C ILE A 82 0.92 15.15 9.14
N SER A 83 -0.07 14.54 9.77
CA SER A 83 0.17 13.66 10.92
C SER A 83 1.13 12.54 10.56
N GLY A 84 2.11 12.29 11.44
CA GLY A 84 3.12 11.25 11.22
C GLY A 84 3.88 10.92 12.49
N ARG A 85 4.85 10.02 12.37
CA ARG A 85 5.69 9.59 13.48
C ARG A 85 7.14 9.89 13.21
N ASN A 86 7.92 10.07 14.29
CA ASN A 86 9.37 10.11 14.21
C ASN A 86 9.97 8.69 14.21
N ASP A 87 11.27 8.60 14.16
CA ASP A 87 12.04 7.35 14.19
C ASP A 87 11.92 6.56 15.51
N LYS A 88 11.42 7.21 16.58
CA LYS A 88 11.12 6.59 17.89
C LYS A 88 9.66 6.15 18.02
N GLY A 89 8.83 6.40 16.99
CA GLY A 89 7.40 6.06 16.99
C GLY A 89 6.50 7.10 17.66
N GLU A 90 7.03 8.26 18.11
CA GLU A 90 6.25 9.32 18.70
C GLU A 90 5.35 10.01 17.68
N ALA A 91 4.09 10.27 18.03
CA ALA A 91 3.14 10.94 17.18
C ALA A 91 3.41 12.46 17.11
N GLY A 92 3.28 13.04 15.93
CA GLY A 92 3.46 14.46 15.66
C GLY A 92 3.17 14.77 14.19
N TYR A 93 4.00 15.61 13.60
CA TYR A 93 3.81 16.08 12.23
C TYR A 93 5.07 15.86 11.38
N VAL A 94 4.88 15.33 10.19
CA VAL A 94 5.90 15.32 9.15
C VAL A 94 5.65 16.48 8.18
N HIS A 95 6.71 17.16 7.78
CA HIS A 95 6.62 18.38 7.00
C HIS A 95 7.21 18.13 5.61
N LEU A 96 6.38 18.40 4.60
CA LEU A 96 6.72 18.25 3.20
C LEU A 96 6.86 19.63 2.56
N ALA A 97 8.00 19.89 1.96
CA ALA A 97 8.26 21.08 1.16
C ALA A 97 8.21 20.73 -0.33
N LYS A 98 7.65 21.61 -1.12
CA LYS A 98 7.73 21.51 -2.58
C LYS A 98 8.98 22.23 -3.05
N CYS A 99 9.97 21.47 -3.47
CA CYS A 99 11.30 21.94 -3.91
C CYS A 99 11.34 22.19 -5.41
N ALA A 100 11.87 23.32 -5.82
CA ALA A 100 12.28 23.55 -7.21
C ALA A 100 13.61 22.83 -7.47
N LEU A 101 13.72 22.12 -8.59
CA LEU A 101 14.89 21.34 -8.98
C LEU A 101 15.76 22.07 -10.00
N PRO A 102 17.09 21.83 -10.02
CA PRO A 102 17.96 22.27 -11.10
C PRO A 102 17.44 21.73 -12.46
N GLY A 103 17.37 22.58 -13.46
CA GLY A 103 16.86 22.19 -14.78
C GLY A 103 15.34 22.22 -14.93
N GLY A 104 14.63 22.68 -13.91
CA GLY A 104 13.17 22.83 -13.91
C GLY A 104 12.43 21.65 -13.26
N GLY A 105 11.15 21.86 -13.02
CA GLY A 105 10.32 20.90 -12.31
C GLY A 105 10.37 21.03 -10.80
N ASN A 106 9.56 20.21 -10.13
CA ASN A 106 9.44 20.22 -8.68
C ASN A 106 9.46 18.79 -8.12
N ALA A 107 9.97 18.66 -6.90
CA ALA A 107 9.91 17.43 -6.11
C ALA A 107 9.31 17.72 -4.73
N TRP A 108 8.58 16.74 -4.19
CA TRP A 108 8.18 16.79 -2.79
C TRP A 108 9.28 16.19 -1.93
N VAL A 109 9.73 16.98 -0.94
CA VAL A 109 10.72 16.56 0.05
C VAL A 109 10.06 16.54 1.43
N GLN A 110 10.02 15.40 2.07
CA GLN A 110 9.68 15.28 3.48
C GLN A 110 10.91 15.65 4.28
N ALA A 111 10.98 16.90 4.72
CA ALA A 111 12.14 17.48 5.38
C ALA A 111 12.45 16.85 6.74
N GLY A 112 11.41 16.42 7.46
CA GLY A 112 11.52 15.75 8.74
C GLY A 112 10.26 15.85 9.58
N TRP A 113 10.40 15.62 10.87
CA TRP A 113 9.31 15.55 11.84
C TRP A 113 9.47 16.62 12.93
N THR A 114 8.33 17.11 13.44
CA THR A 114 8.26 17.91 14.68
C THR A 114 7.05 17.49 15.51
N GLN A 115 7.05 17.82 16.80
CA GLN A 115 5.94 17.51 17.68
C GLN A 115 4.67 18.34 17.36
N GLY A 116 4.85 19.60 16.92
CA GLY A 116 3.74 20.49 16.58
C GLY A 116 3.58 20.68 15.07
N PRO A 117 2.49 21.32 14.62
CA PRO A 117 2.21 21.52 13.20
C PRO A 117 3.07 22.61 12.52
N LYS A 118 3.80 23.41 13.30
CA LYS A 118 4.68 24.45 12.79
C LYS A 118 6.02 23.87 12.38
N HIS A 119 6.44 24.13 11.15
CA HIS A 119 7.74 23.68 10.64
C HIS A 119 8.84 24.69 10.98
N PRO A 120 10.08 24.22 11.19
CA PRO A 120 11.28 25.07 11.19
C PRO A 120 11.52 25.73 9.83
N ASP A 121 12.26 26.84 9.84
CA ASP A 121 12.68 27.49 8.61
C ASP A 121 13.78 26.65 7.94
N TRP A 122 13.51 26.27 6.70
CA TRP A 122 14.46 25.56 5.84
C TRP A 122 14.35 26.11 4.42
N ALA A 123 15.45 26.59 3.89
CA ALA A 123 15.50 27.26 2.59
C ALA A 123 15.78 26.32 1.41
N GLY A 124 16.04 25.05 1.66
CA GLY A 124 16.44 24.08 0.66
C GLY A 124 17.87 23.59 0.86
N GLY A 125 18.50 23.08 -0.20
CA GLY A 125 19.83 22.50 -0.24
C GLY A 125 19.84 21.07 -0.70
N LYS A 126 21.00 20.41 -0.65
CA LYS A 126 21.14 19.00 -1.01
C LYS A 126 20.47 18.09 0.01
N VAL A 127 19.63 17.20 -0.47
CA VAL A 127 18.87 16.23 0.35
C VAL A 127 19.07 14.84 -0.23
N SER A 128 19.42 13.89 0.62
CA SER A 128 19.41 12.47 0.31
C SER A 128 18.36 11.76 1.15
N GLY A 129 17.89 10.60 0.68
CA GLY A 129 16.88 9.87 1.43
C GLY A 129 16.28 8.71 0.67
N LEU A 130 15.08 8.32 1.07
CA LEU A 130 14.31 7.24 0.45
C LEU A 130 13.14 7.79 -0.35
N ILE A 131 12.96 7.25 -1.55
CA ILE A 131 11.79 7.53 -2.38
C ILE A 131 10.59 6.82 -1.79
N ALA A 132 9.52 7.55 -1.49
CA ALA A 132 8.26 7.02 -0.99
C ALA A 132 7.09 7.50 -1.87
N PRO A 133 5.97 6.77 -1.88
CA PRO A 133 4.80 7.20 -2.64
C PRO A 133 4.20 8.47 -2.04
N TYR A 134 3.59 9.27 -2.90
CA TYR A 134 2.86 10.47 -2.53
C TYR A 134 1.55 10.57 -3.34
N ILE A 135 0.75 11.59 -3.06
CA ILE A 135 -0.57 11.79 -3.68
C ILE A 135 -0.49 11.86 -5.22
N GLY A 136 -1.54 11.39 -5.88
CA GLY A 136 -1.67 11.47 -7.34
C GLY A 136 -0.66 10.62 -8.11
N GLY A 137 -0.13 9.54 -7.52
CA GLY A 137 0.87 8.69 -8.19
C GLY A 137 2.25 9.33 -8.32
N THR A 138 2.51 10.42 -7.57
CA THR A 138 3.82 11.06 -7.51
C THR A 138 4.71 10.46 -6.41
N ALA A 139 5.97 10.90 -6.35
CA ALA A 139 6.90 10.52 -5.29
C ALA A 139 7.21 11.68 -4.35
N ARG A 140 7.63 11.33 -3.13
CA ARG A 140 8.33 12.23 -2.22
C ARG A 140 9.67 11.62 -1.83
N LEU A 141 10.66 12.44 -1.55
CA LEU A 141 11.92 12.05 -0.94
C LEU A 141 11.81 12.23 0.57
N ILE A 142 11.95 11.17 1.34
CA ILE A 142 12.03 11.25 2.82
C ILE A 142 13.46 11.49 3.20
N ALA A 143 13.78 12.69 3.69
CA ALA A 143 15.12 13.12 4.02
C ALA A 143 15.75 12.22 5.11
N SER A 144 16.96 11.75 4.84
CA SER A 144 17.79 11.00 5.78
C SER A 144 19.28 11.27 5.50
N PRO A 145 19.93 12.12 6.30
CA PRO A 145 19.45 12.77 7.52
C PRO A 145 18.31 13.77 7.29
N PRO A 146 17.54 14.13 8.34
CA PRO A 146 16.50 15.15 8.24
C PRO A 146 17.09 16.53 7.94
N ALA A 147 16.28 17.40 7.38
CA ALA A 147 16.69 18.79 7.15
C ALA A 147 17.01 19.52 8.48
N PRO A 148 17.82 20.59 8.46
CA PRO A 148 18.15 21.34 9.67
C PRO A 148 16.91 21.79 10.45
N GLY A 149 16.93 21.61 11.75
CA GLY A 149 15.84 21.96 12.67
C GLY A 149 14.74 20.89 12.82
N PHE A 150 14.76 19.82 12.02
CA PHE A 150 13.81 18.72 12.11
C PHE A 150 14.41 17.50 12.79
N ALA A 151 13.55 16.72 13.44
CA ALA A 151 13.88 15.35 13.84
C ALA A 151 13.65 14.37 12.69
N ALA A 152 14.27 13.18 12.79
CA ALA A 152 14.08 12.15 11.78
C ALA A 152 12.63 11.65 11.77
N SER A 153 12.05 11.54 10.59
CA SER A 153 10.76 10.88 10.39
C SER A 153 10.92 9.36 10.48
N SER A 154 9.84 8.64 10.82
CA SER A 154 9.80 7.19 10.68
C SER A 154 10.18 6.79 9.25
N ARG A 155 10.96 5.70 9.15
CA ARG A 155 11.31 5.14 7.83
C ARG A 155 10.07 4.49 7.20
N PRO A 156 9.90 4.63 5.90
CA PRO A 156 8.82 3.92 5.22
C PRO A 156 9.09 2.40 5.30
N ASP A 157 8.12 1.64 5.80
CA ASP A 157 8.19 0.18 5.86
C ASP A 157 7.23 -0.41 4.82
N PRO A 158 7.72 -1.23 3.87
CA PRO A 158 6.84 -1.96 2.96
C PRO A 158 5.81 -2.84 3.67
N ASN A 159 6.11 -3.31 4.89
CA ASN A 159 5.19 -4.14 5.68
C ASN A 159 3.97 -3.37 6.21
N ASP A 160 4.02 -2.04 6.26
CA ASP A 160 2.85 -1.21 6.59
C ASP A 160 1.78 -1.23 5.49
N ILE A 161 2.09 -1.78 4.31
CA ILE A 161 1.16 -1.93 3.21
C ILE A 161 0.23 -3.13 3.48
N PRO A 162 -1.09 -2.93 3.71
CA PRO A 162 -2.00 -4.01 4.09
C PRO A 162 -2.04 -5.15 3.06
N ASN A 163 -1.97 -6.39 3.55
CA ASN A 163 -2.07 -7.59 2.74
C ASN A 163 -3.05 -8.60 3.35
N ASN A 164 -4.34 -8.31 3.27
CA ASN A 164 -5.42 -9.08 3.90
C ASN A 164 -5.99 -10.19 2.99
N HIS A 165 -5.36 -10.44 1.83
CA HIS A 165 -5.87 -11.34 0.81
C HIS A 165 -6.06 -12.78 1.31
N LEU A 166 -5.19 -13.28 2.20
CA LEU A 166 -5.33 -14.61 2.80
C LEU A 166 -6.62 -14.74 3.61
N ALA A 167 -6.93 -13.75 4.45
CA ALA A 167 -8.15 -13.76 5.26
C ALA A 167 -9.41 -13.78 4.37
N TYR A 168 -9.42 -13.00 3.30
CA TYR A 168 -10.51 -13.00 2.34
C TYR A 168 -10.62 -14.32 1.56
N ALA A 169 -9.50 -14.95 1.18
CA ALA A 169 -9.53 -16.25 0.52
C ALA A 169 -10.18 -17.32 1.42
N VAL A 170 -9.74 -17.39 2.68
CA VAL A 170 -10.33 -18.31 3.68
C VAL A 170 -11.83 -18.05 3.86
N GLN A 171 -12.24 -16.78 3.92
CA GLN A 171 -13.64 -16.40 4.05
C GLN A 171 -14.49 -16.88 2.85
N TRP A 172 -14.00 -16.71 1.63
CA TRP A 172 -14.71 -17.16 0.43
C TRP A 172 -14.86 -18.70 0.37
N PHE A 173 -13.79 -19.44 0.68
CA PHE A 173 -13.88 -20.92 0.74
C PHE A 173 -14.80 -21.40 1.87
N PHE A 174 -14.77 -20.72 3.02
CA PHE A 174 -15.69 -21.03 4.12
C PHE A 174 -17.15 -20.82 3.72
N PHE A 175 -17.48 -19.70 3.06
CA PHE A 175 -18.84 -19.46 2.58
C PHE A 175 -19.29 -20.50 1.54
N ALA A 176 -18.41 -20.88 0.62
CA ALA A 176 -18.69 -21.95 -0.33
C ALA A 176 -19.02 -23.27 0.38
N GLY A 177 -18.23 -23.66 1.38
CA GLY A 177 -18.47 -24.85 2.19
C GLY A 177 -19.79 -24.80 2.95
N VAL A 178 -20.09 -23.68 3.62
CA VAL A 178 -21.35 -23.48 4.34
C VAL A 178 -22.55 -23.57 3.39
N ALA A 179 -22.49 -22.95 2.22
CA ALA A 179 -23.56 -23.00 1.22
C ALA A 179 -23.83 -24.44 0.76
N LEU A 180 -22.78 -25.23 0.53
CA LEU A 180 -22.91 -26.65 0.17
C LEU A 180 -23.57 -27.47 1.29
N VAL A 181 -23.13 -27.27 2.54
CA VAL A 181 -23.68 -27.96 3.71
C VAL A 181 -25.17 -27.63 3.88
N ILE A 182 -25.54 -26.35 3.85
CA ILE A 182 -26.96 -25.92 3.94
C ILE A 182 -27.78 -26.54 2.83
N TYR A 183 -27.27 -26.51 1.60
CA TYR A 183 -27.97 -27.10 0.46
C TYR A 183 -28.16 -28.62 0.59
N ALA A 184 -27.13 -29.33 1.02
CA ALA A 184 -27.20 -30.76 1.25
C ALA A 184 -28.24 -31.13 2.33
N LEU A 185 -28.27 -30.36 3.44
CA LEU A 185 -29.28 -30.55 4.51
C LEU A 185 -30.68 -30.25 4.02
N ALA A 186 -30.89 -29.21 3.21
CA ALA A 186 -32.18 -28.86 2.62
C ALA A 186 -32.69 -29.96 1.67
N LEU A 187 -31.80 -30.52 0.84
CA LEU A 187 -32.14 -31.68 -0.01
C LEU A 187 -32.53 -32.92 0.80
N ARG A 188 -31.74 -33.21 1.86
CA ARG A 188 -32.00 -34.34 2.75
C ARG A 188 -33.39 -34.23 3.44
N LYS A 189 -33.71 -33.03 3.96
CA LYS A 189 -35.02 -32.71 4.56
C LYS A 189 -36.15 -32.95 3.54
N ARG A 190 -36.05 -32.35 2.34
CA ARG A 190 -37.05 -32.49 1.27
C ARG A 190 -37.30 -33.95 0.84
N TRP A 191 -36.26 -34.78 0.83
CA TRP A 191 -36.42 -36.19 0.47
C TRP A 191 -37.11 -37.00 1.58
N ARG A 192 -36.88 -36.63 2.86
CA ARG A 192 -37.57 -37.27 4.01
C ARG A 192 -39.06 -36.95 4.04
N GLU A 193 -39.44 -35.70 3.68
CA GLU A 193 -40.85 -35.27 3.67
C GLU A 193 -41.66 -35.86 2.49
N ARG A 194 -41.00 -36.46 1.52
CA ARG A 194 -41.62 -37.06 0.34
C ARG A 194 -41.58 -38.61 0.33
N SER A 195 -41.00 -39.21 1.36
CA SER A 195 -40.99 -40.65 1.61
C SER A 195 -42.13 -41.04 2.52
#